data_46c45f71589582de8e6206d130997bcf
#
_entry.id   46c45f71589582de8e6206d130997bcf
#
_cell.length_a   1.000
_cell.length_b   1.000
_cell.length_c   1.000
_cell.angle_alpha   90.00
_cell.angle_beta   90.00
_cell.angle_gamma   90.00
#
_symmetry.space_group_name_H-M   'P 1'
#
loop_
_entity.id
_entity.type
_entity.pdbx_description
1 polymer ?
#
loop_
_entity_poly.entity_id
_entity_poly.type
_entity_poly.pdbx_seq_one_letter_code
_entity_poly.pdbx_strand_id
1 'polypeptide(L)'
;MTTAEESHVLLRTEGRAGFITLNRPRAINALTHAMVLRIDEALTAWEHDPAVETIVIEGAGERGLCAGGDIRAIHDDARAGGSASVDFWRDEYRLNARIARFAKPYVAFMDGIVMGGGVGVSAHGSVRVVTERSRVAMPETGIGFVPDVGGTYLLSRTLGELGTHLALTGAPVGAADALLTGLADHYVPSEHLPGLADELTRSPAHEALSRFAQPARDGELAAQRDWIDACYSADTVESVIDRLTDSGVTEAKEAATTLLARSPVALKTTLAALRLARSLDSLEEVLDMEFRLSCTALRSHDLIEGIRAQVVDKDRNPRWSPPTLAAVTEAHVAPYFGD
;
A
#
# COMPACT_ATOMS: atom_id res chain seq x y z
N MET A 1 33.57 -18.66 10.74
CA MET A 1 32.46 -19.23 9.97
C MET A 1 31.45 -18.11 9.87
N THR A 2 31.47 -17.36 8.77
CA THR A 2 30.47 -16.35 8.43
C THR A 2 29.18 -17.10 8.14
N THR A 3 28.18 -16.94 9.01
CA THR A 3 26.80 -17.35 8.72
C THR A 3 26.41 -16.65 7.44
N ALA A 4 26.05 -17.42 6.40
CA ALA A 4 25.45 -16.87 5.20
C ALA A 4 24.25 -16.03 5.66
N GLU A 5 24.26 -14.71 5.40
CA GLU A 5 23.11 -13.88 5.61
C GLU A 5 21.97 -14.50 4.80
N GLU A 6 20.93 -14.95 5.48
CA GLU A 6 19.72 -15.44 4.80
C GLU A 6 19.23 -14.34 3.88
N SER A 7 19.15 -14.62 2.59
CA SER A 7 18.67 -13.62 1.60
C SER A 7 17.25 -13.19 1.95
N HIS A 8 17.02 -11.89 2.07
CA HIS A 8 15.70 -11.32 2.36
C HIS A 8 14.72 -11.41 1.17
N VAL A 9 15.20 -11.76 -0.01
CA VAL A 9 14.40 -12.06 -1.20
C VAL A 9 14.94 -13.36 -1.80
N LEU A 10 14.10 -14.39 -1.81
CA LEU A 10 14.44 -15.65 -2.46
C LEU A 10 13.89 -15.63 -3.89
N LEU A 11 14.75 -16.03 -4.83
CA LEU A 11 14.41 -16.11 -6.25
C LEU A 11 14.53 -17.55 -6.69
N ARG A 12 13.52 -18.08 -7.37
CA ARG A 12 13.56 -19.39 -8.01
C ARG A 12 12.85 -19.35 -9.34
N THR A 13 13.27 -20.17 -10.26
CA THR A 13 12.54 -20.45 -11.51
C THR A 13 12.10 -21.90 -11.47
N GLU A 14 10.83 -22.14 -11.72
CA GLU A 14 10.23 -23.46 -11.71
C GLU A 14 9.26 -23.58 -12.87
N GLY A 15 9.52 -24.56 -13.79
CA GLY A 15 8.78 -24.62 -15.05
C GLY A 15 8.87 -23.31 -15.82
N ARG A 16 7.72 -22.70 -16.09
CA ARG A 16 7.60 -21.41 -16.79
C ARG A 16 7.41 -20.20 -15.87
N ALA A 17 7.49 -20.37 -14.55
CA ALA A 17 7.25 -19.32 -13.57
C ALA A 17 8.55 -18.90 -12.86
N GLY A 18 8.74 -17.58 -12.72
CA GLY A 18 9.74 -16.96 -11.85
C GLY A 18 9.09 -16.54 -10.54
N PHE A 19 9.60 -17.02 -9.41
CA PHE A 19 9.04 -16.73 -8.10
C PHE A 19 9.94 -15.75 -7.34
N ILE A 20 9.32 -14.73 -6.76
CA ILE A 20 9.90 -13.77 -5.85
C ILE A 20 9.27 -14.01 -4.47
N THR A 21 10.03 -14.56 -3.52
CA THR A 21 9.55 -14.76 -2.16
C THR A 21 10.18 -13.71 -1.25
N LEU A 22 9.37 -12.82 -0.68
CA LEU A 22 9.82 -11.88 0.34
C LEU A 22 10.09 -12.65 1.63
N ASN A 23 11.33 -12.61 2.16
CA ASN A 23 11.81 -13.53 3.20
C ASN A 23 12.32 -12.80 4.45
N ARG A 24 11.47 -11.97 5.03
CA ARG A 24 11.66 -11.37 6.38
C ARG A 24 10.45 -11.63 7.27
N PRO A 25 10.04 -12.90 7.50
CA PRO A 25 8.75 -13.21 8.14
C PRO A 25 8.62 -12.64 9.56
N ARG A 26 9.73 -12.43 10.28
CA ARG A 26 9.72 -11.80 11.62
C ARG A 26 9.26 -10.32 11.56
N ALA A 27 9.51 -9.63 10.46
CA ALA A 27 9.08 -8.26 10.20
C ALA A 27 7.86 -8.16 9.25
N ILE A 28 7.13 -9.26 9.06
CA ILE A 28 6.04 -9.39 8.06
C ILE A 28 6.55 -8.90 6.70
N ASN A 29 7.72 -9.33 6.32
CA ASN A 29 8.36 -9.07 5.03
C ASN A 29 8.50 -7.57 4.68
N ALA A 30 8.62 -6.68 5.68
CA ALA A 30 8.82 -5.26 5.46
C ALA A 30 10.03 -5.02 4.53
N LEU A 31 9.83 -4.15 3.52
CA LEU A 31 10.77 -3.89 2.44
C LEU A 31 11.96 -3.08 2.93
N THR A 32 13.15 -3.55 2.61
CA THR A 32 14.39 -2.76 2.69
C THR A 32 14.80 -2.32 1.28
N HIS A 33 15.66 -1.30 1.19
CA HIS A 33 16.20 -0.86 -0.11
C HIS A 33 16.87 -2.01 -0.88
N ALA A 34 17.65 -2.84 -0.19
CA ALA A 34 18.27 -4.01 -0.80
C ALA A 34 17.26 -5.02 -1.37
N MET A 35 16.08 -5.18 -0.74
CA MET A 35 15.01 -6.02 -1.27
C MET A 35 14.41 -5.44 -2.54
N VAL A 36 14.17 -4.13 -2.58
CA VAL A 36 13.66 -3.41 -3.77
C VAL A 36 14.61 -3.62 -4.95
N LEU A 37 15.90 -3.38 -4.76
CA LEU A 37 16.92 -3.57 -5.79
C LEU A 37 16.98 -5.04 -6.27
N ARG A 38 16.88 -5.98 -5.34
CA ARG A 38 16.90 -7.41 -5.68
C ARG A 38 15.68 -7.86 -6.50
N ILE A 39 14.50 -7.30 -6.20
CA ILE A 39 13.29 -7.56 -7.01
C ILE A 39 13.47 -6.97 -8.42
N ASP A 40 13.98 -5.75 -8.53
CA ASP A 40 14.21 -5.11 -9.83
C ASP A 40 15.25 -5.86 -10.69
N GLU A 41 16.32 -6.36 -10.08
CA GLU A 41 17.28 -7.25 -10.73
C GLU A 41 16.63 -8.53 -11.28
N ALA A 42 15.74 -9.16 -10.47
CA ALA A 42 15.03 -10.36 -10.91
C ALA A 42 14.12 -10.08 -12.11
N LEU A 43 13.35 -8.99 -12.05
CA LEU A 43 12.50 -8.57 -13.17
C LEU A 43 13.34 -8.27 -14.42
N THR A 44 14.51 -7.65 -14.26
CA THR A 44 15.44 -7.40 -15.38
C THR A 44 15.91 -8.69 -16.03
N ALA A 45 16.29 -9.68 -15.23
CA ALA A 45 16.74 -10.96 -15.74
C ALA A 45 15.63 -11.74 -16.45
N TRP A 46 14.41 -11.69 -15.91
CA TRP A 46 13.29 -12.48 -16.43
C TRP A 46 12.49 -11.80 -17.56
N GLU A 47 12.63 -10.50 -17.74
CA GLU A 47 11.89 -9.76 -18.77
C GLU A 47 12.16 -10.34 -20.16
N HIS A 48 13.42 -10.69 -20.46
CA HIS A 48 13.85 -11.21 -21.75
C HIS A 48 14.13 -12.72 -21.77
N ASP A 49 13.97 -13.41 -20.63
CA ASP A 49 14.15 -14.85 -20.56
C ASP A 49 12.90 -15.58 -21.12
N PRO A 50 13.00 -16.28 -22.28
CA PRO A 50 11.86 -16.98 -22.85
C PRO A 50 11.39 -18.18 -22.03
N ALA A 51 12.20 -18.67 -21.09
CA ALA A 51 11.80 -19.77 -20.21
C ALA A 51 10.88 -19.29 -19.07
N VAL A 52 10.89 -18.01 -18.75
CA VAL A 52 10.02 -17.41 -17.74
C VAL A 52 8.87 -16.67 -18.43
N GLU A 53 7.65 -17.15 -18.27
CA GLU A 53 6.46 -16.58 -18.90
C GLU A 53 5.52 -15.88 -17.92
N THR A 54 5.66 -16.16 -16.62
CA THR A 54 4.86 -15.59 -15.54
C THR A 54 5.75 -15.29 -14.34
N ILE A 55 5.51 -14.14 -13.69
CA ILE A 55 6.14 -13.80 -12.41
C ILE A 55 5.12 -14.03 -11.30
N VAL A 56 5.58 -14.60 -10.18
CA VAL A 56 4.78 -14.75 -8.95
C VAL A 56 5.50 -14.06 -7.81
N ILE A 57 4.82 -13.16 -7.10
CA ILE A 57 5.31 -12.61 -5.83
C ILE A 57 4.49 -13.13 -4.67
N GLU A 58 5.21 -13.58 -3.62
CA GLU A 58 4.64 -14.16 -2.41
C GLU A 58 5.45 -13.77 -1.17
N GLY A 59 4.87 -13.91 0.01
CA GLY A 59 5.53 -13.65 1.29
C GLY A 59 5.86 -14.94 2.02
N ALA A 60 7.05 -15.04 2.60
CA ALA A 60 7.41 -16.12 3.51
C ALA A 60 6.69 -15.96 4.86
N GLY A 61 6.32 -17.08 5.48
CA GLY A 61 5.61 -17.14 6.76
C GLY A 61 4.10 -16.99 6.60
N GLU A 62 3.39 -16.96 7.74
CA GLU A 62 1.93 -17.06 7.77
C GLU A 62 1.21 -15.73 7.99
N ARG A 63 1.96 -14.62 8.23
CA ARG A 63 1.36 -13.34 8.64
C ARG A 63 0.94 -12.46 7.48
N GLY A 64 1.53 -12.62 6.33
CA GLY A 64 1.14 -11.84 5.16
C GLY A 64 2.25 -11.64 4.13
N LEU A 65 1.85 -11.07 3.00
CA LEU A 65 2.77 -10.76 1.91
C LEU A 65 3.82 -9.74 2.37
N CYS A 66 3.38 -8.57 2.84
CA CYS A 66 4.28 -7.49 3.24
C CYS A 66 3.55 -6.40 4.02
N ALA A 67 4.14 -5.95 5.13
CA ALA A 67 3.57 -4.89 5.99
C ALA A 67 3.98 -3.46 5.59
N GLY A 68 4.65 -3.27 4.46
CA GLY A 68 5.14 -1.98 3.98
C GLY A 68 6.65 -1.85 3.96
N GLY A 69 7.15 -0.63 3.87
CA GLY A 69 8.58 -0.33 3.99
C GLY A 69 9.10 -0.56 5.42
N ASP A 70 10.40 -0.68 5.59
CA ASP A 70 11.04 -0.75 6.92
C ASP A 70 11.02 0.64 7.58
N ILE A 71 9.85 1.00 8.14
CA ILE A 71 9.61 2.34 8.71
C ILE A 71 10.49 2.65 9.92
N ARG A 72 11.11 1.64 10.57
CA ARG A 72 12.11 1.89 11.60
C ARG A 72 13.37 2.50 11.00
N ALA A 73 13.84 1.97 9.87
CA ALA A 73 14.97 2.52 9.13
C ALA A 73 14.68 3.96 8.65
N ILE A 74 13.46 4.22 8.17
CA ILE A 74 13.01 5.58 7.78
C ILE A 74 13.03 6.54 8.98
N HIS A 75 12.55 6.10 10.14
CA HIS A 75 12.59 6.91 11.37
C HIS A 75 14.02 7.27 11.78
N ASP A 76 14.92 6.29 11.75
CA ASP A 76 16.31 6.50 12.17
C ASP A 76 17.05 7.43 11.20
N ASP A 77 16.79 7.29 9.88
CA ASP A 77 17.30 8.17 8.83
C ASP A 77 16.78 9.61 8.99
N ALA A 78 15.46 9.79 9.20
CA ALA A 78 14.84 11.09 9.43
C ALA A 78 15.43 11.79 10.66
N ARG A 79 15.60 11.07 11.76
CA ARG A 79 16.21 11.61 13.00
C ARG A 79 17.67 11.99 12.84
N ALA A 80 18.40 11.28 11.99
CA ALA A 80 19.79 11.58 11.68
C ALA A 80 19.95 12.74 10.66
N GLY A 81 18.85 13.23 10.07
CA GLY A 81 18.90 14.19 8.96
C GLY A 81 19.50 13.60 7.69
N GLY A 82 19.39 12.28 7.52
CA GLY A 82 19.93 11.53 6.39
C GLY A 82 19.08 11.65 5.11
N SER A 83 19.46 10.88 4.10
CA SER A 83 18.80 10.82 2.79
C SER A 83 18.64 9.39 2.25
N ALA A 84 18.96 8.37 3.03
CA ALA A 84 18.84 6.97 2.61
C ALA A 84 17.40 6.58 2.25
N SER A 85 16.42 7.16 2.95
CA SER A 85 15.00 6.97 2.65
C SER A 85 14.59 7.57 1.31
N VAL A 86 15.23 8.67 0.88
CA VAL A 86 14.99 9.28 -0.44
C VAL A 86 15.44 8.34 -1.55
N ASP A 87 16.60 7.69 -1.41
CA ASP A 87 17.10 6.73 -2.39
C ASP A 87 16.23 5.45 -2.40
N PHE A 88 15.79 4.99 -1.23
CA PHE A 88 14.85 3.89 -1.09
C PHE A 88 13.54 4.17 -1.85
N TRP A 89 12.86 5.29 -1.58
CA TRP A 89 11.59 5.64 -2.25
C TRP A 89 11.77 5.84 -3.76
N ARG A 90 12.89 6.44 -4.19
CA ARG A 90 13.16 6.63 -5.63
C ARG A 90 13.20 5.30 -6.37
N ASP A 91 13.89 4.32 -5.82
CA ASP A 91 14.03 3.02 -6.46
C ASP A 91 12.76 2.18 -6.29
N GLU A 92 12.07 2.27 -5.14
CA GLU A 92 10.79 1.62 -4.89
C GLU A 92 9.72 2.10 -5.88
N TYR A 93 9.58 3.42 -6.09
CA TYR A 93 8.56 3.95 -7.00
C TYR A 93 8.88 3.64 -8.47
N ARG A 94 10.15 3.57 -8.85
CA ARG A 94 10.56 3.05 -10.16
C ARG A 94 10.18 1.58 -10.33
N LEU A 95 10.37 0.78 -9.29
CA LEU A 95 9.95 -0.62 -9.28
C LEU A 95 8.42 -0.74 -9.41
N ASN A 96 7.64 0.08 -8.70
CA ASN A 96 6.18 0.07 -8.79
C ASN A 96 5.71 0.40 -10.22
N ALA A 97 6.28 1.46 -10.85
CA ALA A 97 5.99 1.80 -12.24
C ALA A 97 6.40 0.67 -13.20
N ARG A 98 7.52 -0.01 -12.93
CA ARG A 98 7.97 -1.16 -13.72
C ARG A 98 7.01 -2.33 -13.61
N ILE A 99 6.55 -2.68 -12.42
CA ILE A 99 5.58 -3.76 -12.19
C ILE A 99 4.30 -3.48 -12.98
N ALA A 100 3.79 -2.26 -12.95
CA ALA A 100 2.58 -1.87 -13.67
C ALA A 100 2.68 -2.04 -15.21
N ARG A 101 3.90 -1.92 -15.76
CA ARG A 101 4.17 -2.03 -17.20
C ARG A 101 4.82 -3.35 -17.61
N PHE A 102 5.00 -4.27 -16.65
CA PHE A 102 5.72 -5.50 -16.93
C PHE A 102 5.01 -6.33 -18.00
N ALA A 103 5.73 -6.70 -19.07
CA ALA A 103 5.12 -7.30 -20.27
C ALA A 103 4.58 -8.72 -20.04
N LYS A 104 5.11 -9.43 -19.03
CA LYS A 104 4.65 -10.77 -18.67
C LYS A 104 3.65 -10.68 -17.51
N PRO A 105 2.70 -11.64 -17.38
CA PRO A 105 1.84 -11.69 -16.21
C PRO A 105 2.62 -11.63 -14.90
N TYR A 106 2.28 -10.66 -14.07
CA TYR A 106 2.81 -10.48 -12.72
C TYR A 106 1.69 -10.82 -11.74
N VAL A 107 1.77 -12.00 -11.15
CA VAL A 107 0.78 -12.57 -10.23
C VAL A 107 1.20 -12.28 -8.81
N ALA A 108 0.41 -11.52 -8.08
CA ALA A 108 0.68 -11.20 -6.67
C ALA A 108 -0.24 -12.03 -5.75
N PHE A 109 0.33 -12.85 -4.88
CA PHE A 109 -0.41 -13.52 -3.80
C PHE A 109 -0.52 -12.59 -2.60
N MET A 110 -1.60 -11.79 -2.58
CA MET A 110 -1.90 -10.80 -1.56
C MET A 110 -2.55 -11.45 -0.34
N ASP A 111 -1.92 -12.48 0.21
CA ASP A 111 -2.42 -13.25 1.33
C ASP A 111 -1.99 -12.62 2.66
N GLY A 112 -2.87 -12.61 3.68
CA GLY A 112 -2.63 -12.00 4.98
C GLY A 112 -2.46 -10.47 4.91
N ILE A 113 -1.49 -9.91 5.63
CA ILE A 113 -1.22 -8.47 5.69
C ILE A 113 -0.54 -7.99 4.40
N VAL A 114 -1.12 -6.96 3.77
CA VAL A 114 -0.63 -6.28 2.57
C VAL A 114 -0.82 -4.78 2.77
N MET A 115 0.24 -4.06 3.16
CA MET A 115 0.11 -2.64 3.54
C MET A 115 1.26 -1.81 2.96
N GLY A 116 1.02 -0.53 2.68
CA GLY A 116 2.03 0.41 2.20
C GLY A 116 2.85 -0.13 1.04
N GLY A 117 4.18 -0.24 1.17
CA GLY A 117 5.05 -0.85 0.16
C GLY A 117 4.64 -2.26 -0.28
N GLY A 118 3.91 -3.02 0.58
CA GLY A 118 3.30 -4.29 0.20
C GLY A 118 2.21 -4.15 -0.87
N VAL A 119 1.42 -3.06 -0.81
CA VAL A 119 0.50 -2.67 -1.88
C VAL A 119 1.31 -2.29 -3.14
N GLY A 120 2.39 -1.53 -2.98
CA GLY A 120 3.26 -1.12 -4.08
C GLY A 120 3.81 -2.27 -4.90
N VAL A 121 4.31 -3.34 -4.26
CA VAL A 121 4.87 -4.51 -4.97
C VAL A 121 3.83 -5.52 -5.43
N SER A 122 2.54 -5.30 -5.12
CA SER A 122 1.47 -6.26 -5.46
C SER A 122 0.34 -5.65 -6.29
N ALA A 123 -0.23 -4.53 -5.85
CA ALA A 123 -1.47 -3.99 -6.44
C ALA A 123 -1.30 -3.36 -7.82
N HIS A 124 -0.06 -3.16 -8.29
CA HIS A 124 0.24 -2.77 -9.67
C HIS A 124 0.46 -3.96 -10.61
N GLY A 125 0.50 -5.18 -10.07
CA GLY A 125 0.60 -6.39 -10.88
C GLY A 125 -0.62 -6.59 -11.78
N SER A 126 -0.42 -7.27 -12.89
CA SER A 126 -1.50 -7.55 -13.85
C SER A 126 -2.50 -8.62 -13.36
N VAL A 127 -2.17 -9.35 -12.29
CA VAL A 127 -3.02 -10.37 -11.67
C VAL A 127 -2.85 -10.31 -10.15
N ARG A 128 -3.90 -9.90 -9.45
CA ARG A 128 -3.88 -9.67 -8.00
C ARG A 128 -4.82 -10.63 -7.31
N VAL A 129 -4.27 -11.54 -6.51
CA VAL A 129 -4.99 -12.64 -5.87
C VAL A 129 -5.08 -12.37 -4.36
N VAL A 130 -6.30 -12.28 -3.84
CA VAL A 130 -6.60 -12.15 -2.42
C VAL A 130 -7.20 -13.43 -1.86
N THR A 131 -7.08 -13.62 -0.55
CA THR A 131 -7.60 -14.76 0.19
C THR A 131 -8.56 -14.32 1.30
N GLU A 132 -9.18 -15.25 2.01
CA GLU A 132 -9.99 -14.95 3.21
C GLU A 132 -9.16 -14.32 4.35
N ARG A 133 -7.83 -14.45 4.29
CA ARG A 133 -6.90 -13.88 5.29
C ARG A 133 -6.45 -12.47 4.93
N SER A 134 -6.68 -12.02 3.70
CA SER A 134 -6.17 -10.74 3.20
C SER A 134 -6.65 -9.55 4.04
N ARG A 135 -5.71 -8.66 4.32
CA ARG A 135 -5.92 -7.36 4.96
C ARG A 135 -5.10 -6.33 4.21
N VAL A 136 -5.77 -5.68 3.26
CA VAL A 136 -5.13 -4.70 2.36
C VAL A 136 -5.40 -3.29 2.88
N ALA A 137 -4.35 -2.47 3.08
CA ALA A 137 -4.52 -1.12 3.59
C ALA A 137 -3.39 -0.17 3.17
N MET A 138 -3.70 1.14 3.20
CA MET A 138 -2.73 2.24 3.16
C MET A 138 -2.87 3.03 4.47
N PRO A 139 -2.19 2.62 5.57
CA PRO A 139 -2.41 3.16 6.92
C PRO A 139 -1.54 4.38 7.25
N GLU A 140 -0.96 5.04 6.26
CA GLU A 140 0.11 6.03 6.36
C GLU A 140 -0.28 7.25 7.19
N THR A 141 -1.54 7.70 7.14
CA THR A 141 -2.04 8.83 7.96
C THR A 141 -1.88 8.59 9.45
N GLY A 142 -1.86 7.32 9.88
CA GLY A 142 -1.64 6.90 11.27
C GLY A 142 -0.20 7.04 11.76
N ILE A 143 0.75 7.26 10.86
CA ILE A 143 2.16 7.50 11.17
C ILE A 143 2.64 8.88 10.72
N GLY A 144 1.73 9.80 10.41
CA GLY A 144 2.08 11.14 9.96
C GLY A 144 2.64 11.18 8.53
N PHE A 145 2.27 10.21 7.72
CA PHE A 145 2.68 10.06 6.32
C PHE A 145 1.45 10.10 5.39
N VAL A 146 1.66 9.93 4.11
CA VAL A 146 0.61 9.89 3.08
C VAL A 146 0.66 8.56 2.35
N PRO A 147 -0.45 8.04 1.81
CA PRO A 147 -0.41 6.91 0.89
C PRO A 147 0.54 7.22 -0.27
N ASP A 148 1.53 6.36 -0.45
CA ASP A 148 2.58 6.43 -1.45
C ASP A 148 2.59 5.18 -2.34
N VAL A 149 3.67 4.86 -3.00
CA VAL A 149 3.85 3.67 -3.86
C VAL A 149 2.78 3.51 -4.96
N GLY A 150 2.22 4.61 -5.46
CA GLY A 150 1.06 4.60 -6.35
C GLY A 150 -0.27 4.37 -5.62
N GLY A 151 -0.29 4.46 -4.29
CA GLY A 151 -1.49 4.30 -3.48
C GLY A 151 -2.53 5.36 -3.76
N THR A 152 -2.14 6.63 -3.96
CA THR A 152 -3.09 7.68 -4.35
C THR A 152 -3.62 7.48 -5.78
N TYR A 153 -2.83 6.88 -6.69
CA TYR A 153 -3.31 6.48 -8.02
C TYR A 153 -4.43 5.45 -7.90
N LEU A 154 -4.21 4.37 -7.15
CA LEU A 154 -5.18 3.30 -6.97
C LEU A 154 -6.43 3.81 -6.26
N LEU A 155 -6.28 4.49 -5.12
CA LEU A 155 -7.38 4.91 -4.28
C LEU A 155 -8.21 6.05 -4.89
N SER A 156 -7.60 6.97 -5.66
CA SER A 156 -8.34 8.03 -6.33
C SER A 156 -9.24 7.54 -7.48
N ARG A 157 -9.04 6.31 -7.95
CA ARG A 157 -9.77 5.69 -9.08
C ARG A 157 -10.78 4.63 -8.64
N THR A 158 -10.98 4.47 -7.33
CA THR A 158 -12.04 3.60 -6.80
C THR A 158 -13.43 4.15 -7.10
N LEU A 159 -14.43 3.30 -6.94
CA LEU A 159 -15.82 3.69 -7.13
C LEU A 159 -16.25 4.74 -6.07
N GLY A 160 -16.74 5.88 -6.52
CA GLY A 160 -17.17 6.98 -5.65
C GLY A 160 -16.04 7.53 -4.75
N GLU A 161 -16.28 7.63 -3.47
CA GLU A 161 -15.33 8.10 -2.46
C GLU A 161 -14.77 6.99 -1.57
N LEU A 162 -14.96 5.71 -1.96
CA LEU A 162 -14.43 4.57 -1.18
C LEU A 162 -12.92 4.69 -0.95
N GLY A 163 -12.16 5.08 -1.96
CA GLY A 163 -10.72 5.27 -1.83
C GLY A 163 -10.34 6.44 -0.94
N THR A 164 -11.10 7.53 -0.96
CA THR A 164 -10.90 8.66 -0.04
C THR A 164 -11.11 8.22 1.41
N HIS A 165 -12.17 7.45 1.67
CA HIS A 165 -12.43 6.85 2.99
C HIS A 165 -11.26 5.97 3.43
N LEU A 166 -10.79 5.05 2.59
CA LEU A 166 -9.68 4.13 2.90
C LEU A 166 -8.36 4.86 3.14
N ALA A 167 -8.05 5.86 2.31
CA ALA A 167 -6.81 6.62 2.43
C ALA A 167 -6.75 7.46 3.72
N LEU A 168 -7.85 8.11 4.08
CA LEU A 168 -7.88 8.96 5.27
C LEU A 168 -7.97 8.16 6.56
N THR A 169 -8.77 7.09 6.59
CA THR A 169 -8.90 6.23 7.78
C THR A 169 -7.73 5.28 7.96
N GLY A 170 -7.10 4.83 6.87
CA GLY A 170 -6.13 3.75 6.87
C GLY A 170 -6.75 2.39 7.23
N ALA A 171 -8.07 2.25 7.07
CA ALA A 171 -8.78 1.03 7.42
C ALA A 171 -8.39 -0.14 6.50
N PRO A 172 -8.10 -1.32 7.05
CA PRO A 172 -7.82 -2.49 6.23
C PRO A 172 -9.12 -3.07 5.67
N VAL A 173 -9.05 -3.51 4.40
CA VAL A 173 -10.15 -4.21 3.73
C VAL A 173 -9.83 -5.69 3.55
N GLY A 174 -10.89 -6.52 3.60
CA GLY A 174 -10.82 -7.93 3.26
C GLY A 174 -10.92 -8.18 1.75
N ALA A 175 -10.97 -9.46 1.37
CA ALA A 175 -10.96 -9.88 -0.03
C ALA A 175 -12.06 -9.22 -0.87
N ALA A 176 -13.31 -9.27 -0.44
CA ALA A 176 -14.44 -8.76 -1.22
C ALA A 176 -14.36 -7.25 -1.44
N ASP A 177 -13.94 -6.51 -0.41
CA ASP A 177 -13.80 -5.06 -0.50
C ASP A 177 -12.56 -4.67 -1.30
N ALA A 178 -11.47 -5.46 -1.27
CA ALA A 178 -10.32 -5.28 -2.16
C ALA A 178 -10.71 -5.49 -3.65
N LEU A 179 -11.57 -6.47 -3.94
CA LEU A 179 -12.14 -6.66 -5.28
C LEU A 179 -13.05 -5.48 -5.68
N LEU A 180 -13.93 -5.05 -4.78
CA LEU A 180 -14.87 -3.93 -5.02
C LEU A 180 -14.12 -2.62 -5.32
N THR A 181 -13.01 -2.38 -4.62
CA THR A 181 -12.20 -1.17 -4.76
C THR A 181 -11.15 -1.24 -5.88
N GLY A 182 -11.06 -2.38 -6.58
CA GLY A 182 -10.09 -2.57 -7.64
C GLY A 182 -8.65 -2.71 -7.16
N LEU A 183 -8.44 -3.00 -5.87
CA LEU A 183 -7.13 -3.33 -5.31
C LEU A 183 -6.72 -4.79 -5.57
N ALA A 184 -7.68 -5.64 -5.96
CA ALA A 184 -7.48 -7.04 -6.32
C ALA A 184 -8.39 -7.46 -7.48
N ASP A 185 -8.07 -8.62 -8.12
CA ASP A 185 -8.79 -9.15 -9.28
C ASP A 185 -9.50 -10.48 -8.99
N HIS A 186 -8.87 -11.33 -8.18
CA HIS A 186 -9.33 -12.69 -7.95
C HIS A 186 -9.31 -13.05 -6.48
N TYR A 187 -10.33 -13.78 -6.04
CA TYR A 187 -10.32 -14.45 -4.76
C TYR A 187 -9.96 -15.93 -4.96
N VAL A 188 -8.96 -16.39 -4.20
CA VAL A 188 -8.58 -17.81 -4.13
C VAL A 188 -8.44 -18.17 -2.65
N PRO A 189 -9.11 -19.23 -2.15
CA PRO A 189 -8.90 -19.70 -0.78
C PRO A 189 -7.42 -19.94 -0.48
N SER A 190 -6.95 -19.53 0.70
CA SER A 190 -5.52 -19.60 1.03
C SER A 190 -4.96 -21.03 0.95
N GLU A 191 -5.76 -22.03 1.26
CA GLU A 191 -5.39 -23.45 1.13
C GLU A 191 -5.10 -23.88 -0.32
N HIS A 192 -5.62 -23.14 -1.30
CA HIS A 192 -5.42 -23.41 -2.72
C HIS A 192 -4.23 -22.67 -3.34
N LEU A 193 -3.60 -21.71 -2.64
CA LEU A 193 -2.44 -20.97 -3.17
C LEU A 193 -1.26 -21.88 -3.56
N PRO A 194 -0.90 -22.93 -2.79
CA PRO A 194 0.15 -23.85 -3.22
C PRO A 194 -0.17 -24.57 -4.53
N GLY A 195 -1.45 -24.99 -4.71
CA GLY A 195 -1.91 -25.61 -5.95
C GLY A 195 -1.92 -24.64 -7.14
N LEU A 196 -2.30 -23.37 -6.91
CA LEU A 196 -2.23 -22.34 -7.94
C LEU A 196 -0.77 -22.05 -8.32
N ALA A 197 0.14 -21.93 -7.34
CA ALA A 197 1.56 -21.74 -7.59
C ALA A 197 2.15 -22.86 -8.45
N ASP A 198 1.83 -24.11 -8.11
CA ASP A 198 2.24 -25.30 -8.88
C ASP A 198 1.66 -25.29 -10.31
N GLU A 199 0.39 -24.92 -10.49
CA GLU A 199 -0.23 -24.81 -11.80
C GLU A 199 0.39 -23.70 -12.66
N LEU A 200 0.77 -22.57 -12.08
CA LEU A 200 1.46 -21.48 -12.77
C LEU A 200 2.84 -21.88 -13.33
N THR A 201 3.45 -22.96 -12.83
CA THR A 201 4.69 -23.51 -13.41
C THR A 201 4.48 -24.25 -14.72
N ARG A 202 3.22 -24.62 -15.05
CA ARG A 202 2.85 -25.46 -16.21
C ARG A 202 1.91 -24.79 -17.18
N SER A 203 1.03 -23.92 -16.70
CA SER A 203 -0.05 -23.31 -17.47
C SER A 203 0.06 -21.79 -17.48
N PRO A 204 -0.47 -21.10 -18.52
CA PRO A 204 -0.62 -19.65 -18.51
C PRO A 204 -1.47 -19.18 -17.33
N ALA A 205 -1.18 -17.98 -16.82
CA ALA A 205 -1.81 -17.44 -15.61
C ALA A 205 -3.36 -17.43 -15.67
N HIS A 206 -3.95 -17.09 -16.82
CA HIS A 206 -5.41 -17.06 -16.98
C HIS A 206 -6.06 -18.46 -16.91
N GLU A 207 -5.39 -19.50 -17.42
CA GLU A 207 -5.86 -20.87 -17.32
C GLU A 207 -5.73 -21.40 -15.88
N ALA A 208 -4.59 -21.14 -15.23
CA ALA A 208 -4.39 -21.53 -13.84
C ALA A 208 -5.47 -20.90 -12.94
N LEU A 209 -5.69 -19.59 -13.07
CA LEU A 209 -6.71 -18.87 -12.29
C LEU A 209 -8.13 -19.41 -12.51
N SER A 210 -8.48 -19.77 -13.74
CA SER A 210 -9.83 -20.30 -14.04
C SER A 210 -10.18 -21.57 -13.25
N ARG A 211 -9.16 -22.29 -12.76
CA ARG A 211 -9.33 -23.52 -11.96
C ARG A 211 -9.42 -23.27 -10.47
N PHE A 212 -8.86 -22.15 -9.98
CA PHE A 212 -8.71 -21.90 -8.55
C PHE A 212 -9.52 -20.70 -8.05
N ALA A 213 -9.81 -19.71 -8.92
CA ALA A 213 -10.58 -18.54 -8.53
C ALA A 213 -12.03 -18.90 -8.18
N GLN A 214 -12.53 -18.29 -7.12
CA GLN A 214 -13.87 -18.50 -6.60
C GLN A 214 -14.53 -17.13 -6.32
N PRO A 215 -15.87 -17.07 -6.21
CA PRO A 215 -16.55 -15.88 -5.70
C PRO A 215 -16.10 -15.60 -4.25
N ALA A 216 -15.77 -14.34 -3.96
CA ALA A 216 -15.54 -13.91 -2.59
C ALA A 216 -16.88 -13.82 -1.82
N ARG A 217 -16.85 -13.92 -0.50
CA ARG A 217 -18.01 -13.61 0.35
C ARG A 217 -18.28 -12.11 0.26
N ASP A 218 -19.52 -11.72 0.65
CA ASP A 218 -19.89 -10.29 0.68
C ASP A 218 -18.95 -9.47 1.57
N GLY A 219 -18.62 -8.25 1.10
CA GLY A 219 -17.85 -7.26 1.85
C GLY A 219 -18.73 -6.26 2.57
N GLU A 220 -18.13 -5.39 3.34
CA GLU A 220 -18.85 -4.39 4.15
C GLU A 220 -19.02 -3.06 3.39
N LEU A 221 -18.05 -2.67 2.56
CA LEU A 221 -18.02 -1.37 1.91
C LEU A 221 -19.18 -1.13 0.94
N ALA A 222 -19.68 -2.18 0.29
CA ALA A 222 -20.81 -2.06 -0.63
C ALA A 222 -22.06 -1.50 0.06
N ALA A 223 -22.35 -1.96 1.28
CA ALA A 223 -23.48 -1.47 2.08
C ALA A 223 -23.23 -0.09 2.72
N GLN A 224 -21.98 0.31 2.83
CA GLN A 224 -21.57 1.59 3.44
C GLN A 224 -21.42 2.72 2.42
N ARG A 225 -21.51 2.41 1.13
CA ARG A 225 -21.17 3.33 0.05
C ARG A 225 -21.94 4.66 0.13
N ASP A 226 -23.25 4.63 0.41
CA ASP A 226 -24.10 5.83 0.36
C ASP A 226 -23.62 6.91 1.34
N TRP A 227 -23.35 6.54 2.59
CA TRP A 227 -22.83 7.51 3.56
C TRP A 227 -21.36 7.88 3.29
N ILE A 228 -20.53 6.95 2.77
CA ILE A 228 -19.16 7.24 2.39
C ILE A 228 -19.15 8.29 1.27
N ASP A 229 -19.88 8.07 0.18
CA ASP A 229 -19.96 9.02 -0.93
C ASP A 229 -20.50 10.39 -0.49
N ALA A 230 -21.53 10.41 0.35
CA ALA A 230 -22.11 11.66 0.86
C ALA A 230 -21.12 12.46 1.73
N CYS A 231 -20.38 11.79 2.62
CA CYS A 231 -19.50 12.46 3.57
C CYS A 231 -18.15 12.86 2.97
N TYR A 232 -17.50 11.92 2.24
CA TYR A 232 -16.13 12.11 1.74
C TYR A 232 -16.05 12.92 0.43
N SER A 233 -17.18 13.28 -0.19
CA SER A 233 -17.21 14.21 -1.33
C SER A 233 -16.92 15.67 -0.94
N ALA A 234 -16.75 15.98 0.34
CA ALA A 234 -16.41 17.32 0.81
C ALA A 234 -15.00 17.74 0.37
N ASP A 235 -14.80 19.06 0.24
CA ASP A 235 -13.53 19.63 -0.23
C ASP A 235 -12.46 19.72 0.86
N THR A 236 -12.85 19.69 2.13
CA THR A 236 -11.94 19.81 3.27
C THR A 236 -12.13 18.67 4.26
N VAL A 237 -11.06 18.32 4.97
CA VAL A 237 -11.10 17.26 6.01
C VAL A 237 -12.06 17.64 7.13
N GLU A 238 -12.11 18.92 7.51
CA GLU A 238 -13.05 19.43 8.51
C GLU A 238 -14.49 19.13 8.08
N SER A 239 -14.85 19.49 6.86
CA SER A 239 -16.20 19.24 6.32
C SER A 239 -16.51 17.74 6.19
N VAL A 240 -15.51 16.91 5.90
CA VAL A 240 -15.68 15.43 5.93
C VAL A 240 -16.06 15.00 7.35
N ILE A 241 -15.33 15.45 8.37
CA ILE A 241 -15.57 15.06 9.77
C ILE A 241 -16.94 15.57 10.25
N ASP A 242 -17.32 16.80 9.90
CA ASP A 242 -18.62 17.36 10.25
C ASP A 242 -19.76 16.49 9.65
N ARG A 243 -19.68 16.17 8.35
CA ARG A 243 -20.67 15.32 7.69
C ARG A 243 -20.73 13.91 8.30
N LEU A 244 -19.58 13.30 8.61
CA LEU A 244 -19.53 11.99 9.27
C LEU A 244 -20.21 12.02 10.64
N THR A 245 -19.96 13.07 11.43
CA THR A 245 -20.52 13.24 12.77
C THR A 245 -22.04 13.43 12.73
N ASP A 246 -22.53 14.20 11.75
CA ASP A 246 -23.93 14.56 11.59
C ASP A 246 -24.76 13.53 10.82
N SER A 247 -24.13 12.53 10.20
CA SER A 247 -24.77 11.55 9.32
C SER A 247 -25.86 10.69 9.97
N GLY A 248 -25.83 10.55 11.29
CA GLY A 248 -26.70 9.62 12.04
C GLY A 248 -26.26 8.15 11.94
N VAL A 249 -25.27 7.81 11.14
CA VAL A 249 -24.73 6.44 10.94
C VAL A 249 -23.63 6.15 11.96
N THR A 250 -23.68 4.99 12.58
CA THR A 250 -22.70 4.60 13.63
C THR A 250 -21.29 4.45 13.05
N GLU A 251 -21.15 3.76 11.94
CA GLU A 251 -19.88 3.51 11.25
C GLU A 251 -19.23 4.82 10.77
N ALA A 252 -20.03 5.80 10.34
CA ALA A 252 -19.54 7.12 9.98
C ALA A 252 -18.96 7.88 11.19
N LYS A 253 -19.59 7.77 12.37
CA LYS A 253 -19.06 8.37 13.61
C LYS A 253 -17.76 7.70 14.07
N GLU A 254 -17.65 6.38 13.90
CA GLU A 254 -16.41 5.66 14.15
C GLU A 254 -15.29 6.10 13.20
N ALA A 255 -15.63 6.32 11.93
CA ALA A 255 -14.70 6.88 10.95
C ALA A 255 -14.26 8.30 11.36
N ALA A 256 -15.17 9.19 11.79
CA ALA A 256 -14.82 10.52 12.30
C ALA A 256 -13.84 10.45 13.47
N THR A 257 -14.11 9.55 14.43
CA THR A 257 -13.22 9.31 15.59
C THR A 257 -11.85 8.84 15.13
N THR A 258 -11.79 7.98 14.13
CA THR A 258 -10.54 7.49 13.55
C THR A 258 -9.75 8.63 12.89
N LEU A 259 -10.40 9.49 12.10
CA LEU A 259 -9.76 10.63 11.47
C LEU A 259 -9.18 11.60 12.50
N LEU A 260 -9.91 11.89 13.56
CA LEU A 260 -9.48 12.79 14.64
C LEU A 260 -8.23 12.30 15.38
N ALA A 261 -7.92 11.00 15.32
CA ALA A 261 -6.72 10.42 15.89
C ALA A 261 -5.51 10.42 14.93
N ARG A 262 -5.70 10.74 13.63
CA ARG A 262 -4.64 10.79 12.64
C ARG A 262 -3.89 12.12 12.68
N SER A 263 -2.70 12.18 12.02
CA SER A 263 -1.98 13.44 11.84
C SER A 263 -2.82 14.44 11.04
N PRO A 264 -3.11 15.64 11.60
CA PRO A 264 -3.88 16.66 10.89
C PRO A 264 -3.24 17.13 9.58
N VAL A 265 -1.91 17.22 9.53
CA VAL A 265 -1.17 17.56 8.31
C VAL A 265 -1.30 16.43 7.29
N ALA A 266 -1.08 15.18 7.70
CA ALA A 266 -1.17 14.03 6.82
C ALA A 266 -2.58 13.88 6.22
N LEU A 267 -3.65 14.11 6.99
CA LEU A 267 -5.01 14.07 6.48
C LEU A 267 -5.26 15.10 5.38
N LYS A 268 -4.88 16.37 5.61
CA LYS A 268 -5.08 17.44 4.61
C LYS A 268 -4.23 17.20 3.37
N THR A 269 -2.98 16.79 3.55
CA THR A 269 -2.09 16.45 2.43
C THR A 269 -2.62 15.25 1.64
N THR A 270 -3.10 14.20 2.31
CA THR A 270 -3.67 13.02 1.66
C THR A 270 -4.92 13.36 0.84
N LEU A 271 -5.83 14.16 1.40
CA LEU A 271 -7.03 14.58 0.65
C LEU A 271 -6.66 15.39 -0.59
N ALA A 272 -5.74 16.35 -0.46
CA ALA A 272 -5.24 17.13 -1.59
C ALA A 272 -4.54 16.25 -2.64
N ALA A 273 -3.71 15.29 -2.21
CA ALA A 273 -3.02 14.36 -3.09
C ALA A 273 -3.99 13.47 -3.88
N LEU A 274 -5.05 12.95 -3.24
CA LEU A 274 -6.08 12.16 -3.91
C LEU A 274 -6.84 12.97 -4.96
N ARG A 275 -7.20 14.23 -4.63
CA ARG A 275 -7.89 15.13 -5.57
C ARG A 275 -6.98 15.43 -6.78
N LEU A 276 -5.69 15.68 -6.55
CA LEU A 276 -4.71 15.90 -7.61
C LEU A 276 -4.50 14.62 -8.45
N ALA A 277 -4.30 13.46 -7.83
CA ALA A 277 -4.10 12.18 -8.50
C ALA A 277 -5.24 11.79 -9.46
N ARG A 278 -6.49 12.24 -9.19
CA ARG A 278 -7.62 12.05 -10.12
C ARG A 278 -7.44 12.80 -11.44
N SER A 279 -6.69 13.88 -11.46
CA SER A 279 -6.46 14.72 -12.63
C SER A 279 -5.18 14.37 -13.40
N LEU A 280 -4.32 13.54 -12.84
CA LEU A 280 -3.10 13.07 -13.48
C LEU A 280 -3.41 11.85 -14.38
N ASP A 281 -2.78 11.80 -15.56
CA ASP A 281 -3.12 10.83 -16.59
C ASP A 281 -2.43 9.46 -16.38
N SER A 282 -1.28 9.44 -15.72
CA SER A 282 -0.44 8.24 -15.59
C SER A 282 -0.08 7.92 -14.13
N LEU A 283 0.28 6.65 -13.90
CA LEU A 283 0.84 6.21 -12.63
C LEU A 283 2.17 6.91 -12.35
N GLU A 284 2.99 7.12 -13.37
CA GLU A 284 4.29 7.77 -13.25
C GLU A 284 4.18 9.20 -12.74
N GLU A 285 3.23 10.00 -13.26
CA GLU A 285 2.98 11.35 -12.77
C GLU A 285 2.53 11.37 -11.31
N VAL A 286 1.72 10.38 -10.91
CA VAL A 286 1.31 10.22 -9.51
C VAL A 286 2.48 9.82 -8.63
N LEU A 287 3.31 8.86 -9.06
CA LEU A 287 4.52 8.47 -8.33
C LEU A 287 5.53 9.63 -8.18
N ASP A 288 5.66 10.48 -9.20
CA ASP A 288 6.47 11.70 -9.13
C ASP A 288 5.92 12.71 -8.11
N MET A 289 4.59 12.85 -8.02
CA MET A 289 3.94 13.63 -6.98
C MET A 289 4.21 13.02 -5.60
N GLU A 290 3.91 11.74 -5.43
CA GLU A 290 4.11 11.02 -4.16
C GLU A 290 5.57 11.05 -3.70
N PHE A 291 6.54 11.01 -4.62
CA PHE A 291 7.95 11.15 -4.28
C PHE A 291 8.27 12.50 -3.64
N ARG A 292 7.69 13.60 -4.14
CA ARG A 292 7.82 14.94 -3.52
C ARG A 292 7.19 14.97 -2.14
N LEU A 293 5.99 14.39 -2.00
CA LEU A 293 5.30 14.28 -0.71
C LEU A 293 6.16 13.54 0.31
N SER A 294 6.74 12.40 -0.08
CA SER A 294 7.58 11.55 0.77
C SER A 294 8.88 12.25 1.19
N CYS A 295 9.56 12.92 0.25
CA CYS A 295 10.76 13.71 0.55
C CYS A 295 10.49 14.84 1.54
N THR A 296 9.32 15.49 1.45
CA THR A 296 8.90 16.54 2.40
C THR A 296 8.55 15.94 3.75
N ALA A 297 7.79 14.83 3.76
CA ALA A 297 7.41 14.13 4.98
C ALA A 297 8.62 13.65 5.79
N LEU A 298 9.72 13.22 5.13
CA LEU A 298 10.96 12.79 5.80
C LEU A 298 11.51 13.84 6.78
N ARG A 299 11.23 15.10 6.52
CA ARG A 299 11.68 16.24 7.34
C ARG A 299 10.61 16.74 8.32
N SER A 300 9.43 16.12 8.32
CA SER A 300 8.32 16.54 9.15
C SER A 300 8.42 15.98 10.57
N HIS A 301 7.89 16.74 11.53
CA HIS A 301 7.72 16.26 12.91
C HIS A 301 6.82 15.02 12.94
N ASP A 302 5.73 15.04 12.22
CA ASP A 302 4.66 14.04 12.34
C ASP A 302 5.08 12.66 11.85
N LEU A 303 5.93 12.54 10.82
CA LEU A 303 6.45 11.25 10.40
C LEU A 303 7.33 10.62 11.50
N ILE A 304 8.26 11.40 12.07
CA ILE A 304 9.15 10.91 13.14
C ILE A 304 8.33 10.50 14.35
N GLU A 305 7.40 11.35 14.78
CA GLU A 305 6.56 11.11 15.96
C GLU A 305 5.58 9.94 15.75
N GLY A 306 4.96 9.86 14.59
CA GLY A 306 4.02 8.80 14.27
C GLY A 306 4.69 7.43 14.26
N ILE A 307 5.87 7.32 13.63
CA ILE A 307 6.65 6.07 13.65
C ILE A 307 7.13 5.77 15.08
N ARG A 308 7.61 6.77 15.83
CA ARG A 308 7.95 6.58 17.25
C ARG A 308 6.80 5.92 18.00
N ALA A 309 5.61 6.53 17.92
CA ALA A 309 4.43 6.08 18.68
C ALA A 309 3.95 4.68 18.28
N GLN A 310 4.00 4.32 16.99
CA GLN A 310 3.45 3.07 16.50
C GLN A 310 4.46 1.90 16.53
N VAL A 311 5.76 2.17 16.32
CA VAL A 311 6.75 1.12 16.05
C VAL A 311 7.91 1.10 17.03
N VAL A 312 8.41 2.26 17.44
CA VAL A 312 9.58 2.37 18.32
C VAL A 312 9.15 2.16 19.78
N ASP A 313 8.36 3.08 20.33
CA ASP A 313 7.89 3.06 21.71
C ASP A 313 6.62 2.22 21.90
N LYS A 314 5.78 2.12 20.86
CA LYS A 314 4.52 1.38 20.81
C LYS A 314 3.49 1.85 21.85
N ASP A 315 3.58 3.12 22.28
CA ASP A 315 2.66 3.75 23.20
C ASP A 315 1.32 4.13 22.54
N ARG A 316 1.29 4.16 21.19
CA ARG A 316 0.13 4.51 20.35
C ARG A 316 -0.47 5.87 20.68
N ASN A 317 0.35 6.78 21.18
CA ASN A 317 -0.05 8.11 21.62
C ASN A 317 0.83 9.17 20.92
N PRO A 318 0.68 9.39 19.60
CA PRO A 318 1.44 10.38 18.87
C PRO A 318 1.04 11.80 19.28
N ARG A 319 2.02 12.69 19.32
CA ARG A 319 1.84 14.12 19.60
C ARG A 319 2.00 14.90 18.30
N TRP A 320 0.93 15.05 17.56
CA TRP A 320 0.94 15.73 16.28
C TRP A 320 1.27 17.21 16.37
N SER A 321 1.91 17.76 15.34
CA SER A 321 2.27 19.18 15.27
C SER A 321 2.05 19.74 13.84
N PRO A 322 1.02 20.58 13.65
CA PRO A 322 0.02 21.11 14.60
C PRO A 322 -0.92 20.02 15.17
N PRO A 323 -1.43 20.23 16.41
CA PRO A 323 -2.19 19.18 17.11
C PRO A 323 -3.66 19.02 16.66
N THR A 324 -4.19 19.97 15.89
CA THR A 324 -5.59 19.97 15.41
C THR A 324 -5.69 20.40 13.95
N LEU A 325 -6.73 19.97 13.25
CA LEU A 325 -6.99 20.39 11.86
C LEU A 325 -7.08 21.90 11.71
N ALA A 326 -7.77 22.59 12.65
CA ALA A 326 -7.92 24.04 12.63
C ALA A 326 -6.60 24.80 12.75
N ALA A 327 -5.57 24.18 13.34
CA ALA A 327 -4.24 24.77 13.44
C ALA A 327 -3.37 24.53 12.19
N VAL A 328 -3.77 23.63 11.29
CA VAL A 328 -3.07 23.37 10.03
C VAL A 328 -3.44 24.43 9.01
N THR A 329 -2.48 25.27 8.66
CA THR A 329 -2.61 26.30 7.62
C THR A 329 -2.08 25.79 6.27
N GLU A 330 -2.29 26.57 5.20
CA GLU A 330 -1.73 26.30 3.88
C GLU A 330 -0.19 26.19 3.92
N ALA A 331 0.48 26.99 4.73
CA ALA A 331 1.92 26.92 4.90
C ALA A 331 2.45 25.57 5.43
N HIS A 332 1.59 24.73 6.02
CA HIS A 332 1.96 23.38 6.44
C HIS A 332 1.77 22.35 5.31
N VAL A 333 0.89 22.61 4.35
CA VAL A 333 0.53 21.68 3.28
C VAL A 333 1.22 22.01 1.95
N ALA A 334 1.31 23.29 1.57
CA ALA A 334 1.89 23.74 0.30
C ALA A 334 3.31 23.19 0.03
N PRO A 335 4.24 23.11 1.02
CA PRO A 335 5.58 22.56 0.77
C PRO A 335 5.59 21.11 0.26
N TYR A 336 4.54 20.33 0.52
CA TYR A 336 4.43 18.96 0.01
C TYR A 336 4.20 18.92 -1.51
N PHE A 337 3.62 19.96 -2.08
CA PHE A 337 3.29 20.05 -3.52
C PHE A 337 4.26 20.90 -4.34
N GLY A 338 5.29 21.48 -3.68
CA GLY A 338 6.38 22.15 -4.36
C GLY A 338 6.19 23.67 -4.53
N ASP A 339 5.30 24.27 -3.74
CA ASP A 339 5.08 25.72 -3.66
C ASP A 339 5.84 26.37 -2.49
#